data_3cdc6a4ac81849ceadacf2869008750d
#
_entry.id   3cdc6a4ac81849ceadacf2869008750d
#
_cell.length_a   1.000
_cell.length_b   1.000
_cell.length_c   1.000
_cell.angle_alpha   90.00
_cell.angle_beta   90.00
_cell.angle_gamma   90.00
#
_symmetry.space_group_name_H-M   'P 1'
#
loop_
_entity.id
_entity.type
_entity.pdbx_description
1 polymer ?
#
loop_
_entity_poly.entity_id
_entity_poly.type
_entity_poly.pdbx_seq_one_letter_code
_entity_poly.pdbx_strand_id
1 'polypeptide(L)'
;IDGCVDIANEVGTAKIGDPYDLFIHNNEEKALYAVESWYSWHSREDYRNNIYSIRNAYYGTRTGAISELSLSKAVAAVNANLDTEVKKAIDDAAAAIWAIPSPFRNNINSPEAVSAMEACATLEGVLKGSLKSCIEGIDKTVLAEVVKNYVDVVVLPTYSDLKAGNQALF
;
A
#
# COMPACT_ATOMS: atom_id res chain seq x y z
N ILE A 1 2.61 4.65 -11.04
CA ILE A 1 2.95 5.23 -9.72
C ILE A 1 1.75 5.93 -9.12
N ASP A 2 0.97 6.71 -9.88
CA ASP A 2 -0.13 7.50 -9.33
C ASP A 2 -1.12 6.62 -8.52
N GLY A 3 -1.52 5.44 -9.03
CA GLY A 3 -2.34 4.51 -8.26
C GLY A 3 -1.69 4.01 -6.95
N CYS A 4 -0.36 3.91 -6.88
CA CYS A 4 0.31 3.58 -5.62
C CYS A 4 0.26 4.75 -4.63
N VAL A 5 0.38 5.99 -5.12
CA VAL A 5 0.20 7.22 -4.33
C VAL A 5 -1.22 7.29 -3.78
N ASP A 6 -2.22 7.05 -4.63
CA ASP A 6 -3.63 7.07 -4.24
C ASP A 6 -3.94 6.02 -3.15
N ILE A 7 -3.39 4.80 -3.29
CA ILE A 7 -3.56 3.74 -2.27
C ILE A 7 -2.93 4.16 -0.94
N ALA A 8 -1.70 4.70 -0.94
CA ALA A 8 -1.04 5.13 0.30
C ALA A 8 -1.82 6.25 0.99
N ASN A 9 -2.29 7.23 0.21
CA ASN A 9 -3.13 8.31 0.69
C ASN A 9 -4.46 7.79 1.25
N GLU A 10 -5.19 6.95 0.49
CA GLU A 10 -6.49 6.39 0.90
C GLU A 10 -6.38 5.62 2.21
N VAL A 11 -5.35 4.79 2.38
CA VAL A 11 -5.15 4.02 3.62
C VAL A 11 -4.90 4.96 4.80
N GLY A 12 -4.01 5.94 4.64
CA GLY A 12 -3.67 6.86 5.72
C GLY A 12 -4.79 7.83 6.08
N THR A 13 -5.46 8.40 5.10
CA THR A 13 -6.47 9.46 5.31
C THR A 13 -7.88 8.90 5.46
N ALA A 14 -8.38 8.16 4.47
CA ALA A 14 -9.77 7.72 4.47
C ALA A 14 -10.02 6.50 5.36
N LYS A 15 -9.15 5.46 5.26
CA LYS A 15 -9.41 4.19 5.97
C LYS A 15 -9.04 4.24 7.46
N ILE A 16 -7.98 4.95 7.83
CA ILE A 16 -7.55 5.11 9.23
C ILE A 16 -7.93 6.49 9.74
N GLY A 17 -7.65 7.54 8.98
CA GLY A 17 -7.80 8.93 9.41
C GLY A 17 -9.24 9.38 9.60
N ASP A 18 -10.16 9.07 8.69
CA ASP A 18 -11.57 9.48 8.83
C ASP A 18 -12.23 8.86 10.08
N PRO A 19 -12.10 7.54 10.36
CA PRO A 19 -12.57 6.97 11.62
C PRO A 19 -11.92 7.63 12.86
N TYR A 20 -10.61 7.87 12.82
CA TYR A 20 -9.88 8.54 13.89
C TYR A 20 -10.42 9.95 14.15
N ASP A 21 -10.59 10.75 13.09
CA ASP A 21 -11.10 12.13 13.19
C ASP A 21 -12.52 12.16 13.77
N LEU A 22 -13.39 11.30 13.29
CA LEU A 22 -14.74 11.15 13.86
C LEU A 22 -14.69 10.80 15.35
N PHE A 23 -13.80 9.89 15.76
CA PHE A 23 -13.68 9.46 17.14
C PHE A 23 -13.25 10.60 18.06
N ILE A 24 -12.18 11.33 17.71
CA ILE A 24 -11.66 12.42 18.55
C ILE A 24 -12.61 13.62 18.63
N HIS A 25 -13.56 13.73 17.70
CA HIS A 25 -14.62 14.75 17.71
C HIS A 25 -15.94 14.25 18.35
N ASN A 26 -15.88 13.22 19.20
CA ASN A 26 -17.02 12.66 19.96
C ASN A 26 -18.15 12.07 19.08
N ASN A 27 -17.81 11.54 17.90
CA ASN A 27 -18.72 10.81 17.02
C ASN A 27 -18.38 9.32 16.99
N GLU A 28 -18.22 8.69 18.17
CA GLU A 28 -17.72 7.31 18.30
C GLU A 28 -18.54 6.28 17.50
N GLU A 29 -19.87 6.40 17.50
CA GLU A 29 -20.72 5.49 16.74
C GLU A 29 -20.47 5.62 15.22
N LYS A 30 -20.35 6.84 14.70
CA LYS A 30 -20.04 7.07 13.29
C LYS A 30 -18.61 6.59 12.97
N ALA A 31 -17.66 6.83 13.86
CA ALA A 31 -16.29 6.35 13.72
C ALA A 31 -16.25 4.83 13.55
N LEU A 32 -16.99 4.10 14.38
CA LEU A 32 -17.10 2.64 14.30
C LEU A 32 -17.59 2.17 12.93
N TYR A 33 -18.67 2.77 12.43
CA TYR A 33 -19.25 2.39 11.13
C TYR A 33 -18.47 2.92 9.91
N ALA A 34 -17.58 3.88 10.10
CA ALA A 34 -16.67 4.35 9.06
C ALA A 34 -15.48 3.39 8.84
N VAL A 35 -15.19 2.50 9.80
CA VAL A 35 -14.12 1.50 9.64
C VAL A 35 -14.51 0.47 8.58
N GLU A 36 -13.70 0.35 7.53
CA GLU A 36 -13.86 -0.72 6.54
C GLU A 36 -13.71 -2.09 7.21
N SER A 37 -14.53 -3.07 6.81
CA SER A 37 -14.52 -4.43 7.40
C SER A 37 -14.77 -4.46 8.91
N TRP A 38 -15.48 -3.46 9.45
CA TRP A 38 -15.73 -3.30 10.89
C TRP A 38 -16.42 -4.53 11.53
N TYR A 39 -17.27 -5.22 10.79
CA TYR A 39 -18.03 -6.39 11.24
C TYR A 39 -17.21 -7.69 11.22
N SER A 40 -16.25 -7.82 10.31
CA SER A 40 -15.40 -9.01 10.15
C SER A 40 -14.10 -8.95 10.94
N TRP A 41 -13.74 -7.76 11.47
CA TRP A 41 -12.52 -7.47 12.25
C TRP A 41 -11.21 -7.61 11.46
N HIS A 42 -11.25 -7.58 10.12
CA HIS A 42 -10.09 -7.76 9.25
C HIS A 42 -9.49 -6.45 8.72
N SER A 43 -9.91 -5.28 9.26
CA SER A 43 -9.47 -3.97 8.74
C SER A 43 -7.95 -3.83 8.65
N ARG A 44 -7.20 -4.29 9.66
CA ARG A 44 -5.73 -4.20 9.66
C ARG A 44 -5.11 -5.06 8.56
N GLU A 45 -5.64 -6.26 8.35
CA GLU A 45 -5.23 -7.17 7.28
C GLU A 45 -5.48 -6.54 5.91
N ASP A 46 -6.66 -5.96 5.72
CA ASP A 46 -7.08 -5.32 4.47
C ASP A 46 -6.19 -4.10 4.17
N TYR A 47 -5.97 -3.24 5.16
CA TYR A 47 -5.13 -2.04 5.01
C TYR A 47 -3.66 -2.40 4.73
N ARG A 48 -3.11 -3.39 5.44
CA ARG A 48 -1.76 -3.89 5.18
C ARG A 48 -1.65 -4.51 3.78
N ASN A 49 -2.66 -5.23 3.33
CA ASN A 49 -2.69 -5.82 2.00
C ASN A 49 -2.74 -4.74 0.91
N ASN A 50 -3.39 -3.60 1.16
CA ASN A 50 -3.33 -2.44 0.27
C ASN A 50 -1.88 -1.93 0.12
N ILE A 51 -1.13 -1.81 1.22
CA ILE A 51 0.30 -1.45 1.15
C ILE A 51 1.11 -2.53 0.43
N TYR A 52 0.81 -3.81 0.63
CA TYR A 52 1.47 -4.89 -0.11
C TYR A 52 1.16 -4.87 -1.61
N SER A 53 0.03 -4.30 -2.05
CA SER A 53 -0.21 -4.08 -3.47
C SER A 53 0.79 -3.07 -4.07
N ILE A 54 1.13 -2.01 -3.34
CA ILE A 54 2.20 -1.07 -3.69
C ILE A 54 3.55 -1.80 -3.78
N ARG A 55 3.88 -2.61 -2.78
CA ARG A 55 5.09 -3.45 -2.79
C ARG A 55 5.15 -4.33 -4.02
N ASN A 56 4.05 -5.02 -4.32
CA ASN A 56 3.99 -5.93 -5.46
C ASN A 56 4.19 -5.20 -6.80
N ALA A 57 3.65 -3.99 -6.94
CA ALA A 57 3.89 -3.14 -8.09
C ALA A 57 5.36 -2.72 -8.19
N TYR A 58 5.98 -2.35 -7.07
CA TYR A 58 7.38 -1.91 -7.04
C TYR A 58 8.36 -3.07 -7.24
N TYR A 59 8.08 -4.26 -6.66
CA TYR A 59 8.93 -5.45 -6.74
C TYR A 59 8.69 -6.30 -8.00
N GLY A 60 7.58 -6.08 -8.71
CA GLY A 60 7.23 -6.83 -9.91
C GLY A 60 6.87 -8.30 -9.66
N THR A 61 6.47 -8.65 -8.42
CA THR A 61 6.02 -10.00 -8.02
C THR A 61 4.94 -9.93 -6.94
N ARG A 62 4.19 -11.03 -6.76
CA ARG A 62 3.21 -11.18 -5.67
C ARG A 62 3.77 -11.87 -4.41
N THR A 63 5.01 -12.33 -4.47
CA THR A 63 5.62 -13.16 -3.41
C THR A 63 6.42 -12.37 -2.38
N GLY A 64 6.65 -11.08 -2.63
CA GLY A 64 7.57 -10.25 -1.85
C GLY A 64 9.04 -10.37 -2.27
N ALA A 65 9.37 -11.28 -3.20
CA ALA A 65 10.67 -11.29 -3.85
C ALA A 65 10.77 -10.14 -4.88
N ILE A 66 11.98 -9.70 -5.20
CA ILE A 66 12.21 -8.64 -6.18
C ILE A 66 12.53 -9.28 -7.53
N SER A 67 11.74 -8.99 -8.55
CA SER A 67 12.01 -9.40 -9.94
C SER A 67 13.21 -8.65 -10.50
N GLU A 68 14.00 -9.29 -11.35
CA GLU A 68 15.05 -8.59 -12.11
C GLU A 68 14.47 -7.54 -13.07
N LEU A 69 13.24 -7.74 -13.55
CA LEU A 69 12.47 -6.77 -14.35
C LEU A 69 11.48 -5.99 -13.47
N SER A 70 11.95 -5.45 -12.34
CA SER A 70 11.12 -4.66 -11.41
C SER A 70 11.46 -3.18 -11.46
N LEU A 71 10.50 -2.36 -11.00
CA LEU A 71 10.77 -0.94 -10.83
C LEU A 71 11.87 -0.69 -9.78
N SER A 72 11.92 -1.50 -8.72
CA SER A 72 13.00 -1.47 -7.73
C SER A 72 14.39 -1.62 -8.36
N LYS A 73 14.57 -2.59 -9.26
CA LYS A 73 15.86 -2.78 -9.97
C LYS A 73 16.19 -1.61 -10.90
N ALA A 74 15.20 -1.10 -11.63
CA ALA A 74 15.37 0.05 -12.50
C ALA A 74 15.76 1.31 -11.72
N VAL A 75 15.12 1.56 -10.58
CA VAL A 75 15.44 2.68 -9.69
C VAL A 75 16.81 2.49 -9.04
N ALA A 76 17.12 1.30 -8.53
CA ALA A 76 18.42 1.01 -7.90
C ALA A 76 19.60 1.23 -8.85
N ALA A 77 19.43 0.96 -10.14
CA ALA A 77 20.46 1.21 -11.16
C ALA A 77 20.79 2.70 -11.35
N VAL A 78 19.84 3.60 -11.05
CA VAL A 78 19.99 5.05 -11.17
C VAL A 78 20.28 5.69 -9.80
N ASN A 79 19.60 5.24 -8.76
CA ASN A 79 19.71 5.78 -7.40
C ASN A 79 19.41 4.69 -6.35
N ALA A 80 20.45 3.98 -5.91
CA ALA A 80 20.33 2.90 -4.94
C ALA A 80 19.84 3.36 -3.55
N ASN A 81 20.12 4.61 -3.17
CA ASN A 81 19.66 5.16 -1.90
C ASN A 81 18.14 5.37 -1.93
N LEU A 82 17.61 5.86 -3.05
CA LEU A 82 16.17 6.02 -3.24
C LEU A 82 15.45 4.67 -3.25
N ASP A 83 16.01 3.65 -3.90
CA ASP A 83 15.42 2.30 -3.86
C ASP A 83 15.31 1.78 -2.42
N THR A 84 16.35 2.01 -1.62
CA THR A 84 16.36 1.65 -0.18
C THR A 84 15.30 2.44 0.60
N GLU A 85 15.16 3.73 0.34
CA GLU A 85 14.17 4.61 0.96
C GLU A 85 12.73 4.16 0.64
N VAL A 86 12.43 3.86 -0.62
CA VAL A 86 11.11 3.38 -1.05
C VAL A 86 10.77 2.06 -0.37
N LYS A 87 11.69 1.09 -0.37
CA LYS A 87 11.51 -0.20 0.31
C LYS A 87 11.20 -0.01 1.79
N LYS A 88 12.01 0.83 2.45
CA LYS A 88 11.82 1.11 3.87
C LYS A 88 10.46 1.76 4.14
N ALA A 89 10.04 2.73 3.34
CA ALA A 89 8.75 3.39 3.51
C ALA A 89 7.57 2.42 3.34
N ILE A 90 7.65 1.47 2.39
CA ILE A 90 6.65 0.41 2.22
C ILE A 90 6.60 -0.50 3.45
N ASP A 91 7.76 -0.94 3.93
CA ASP A 91 7.85 -1.86 5.07
C ASP A 91 7.40 -1.17 6.36
N ASP A 92 7.78 0.08 6.59
CA ASP A 92 7.37 0.88 7.74
C ASP A 92 5.83 1.09 7.76
N ALA A 93 5.22 1.43 6.64
CA ALA A 93 3.76 1.60 6.56
C ALA A 93 3.03 0.28 6.86
N ALA A 94 3.47 -0.83 6.26
CA ALA A 94 2.89 -2.14 6.51
C ALA A 94 3.05 -2.59 7.97
N ALA A 95 4.21 -2.31 8.58
CA ALA A 95 4.49 -2.64 9.98
C ALA A 95 3.68 -1.77 10.95
N ALA A 96 3.57 -0.46 10.69
CA ALA A 96 2.80 0.46 11.52
C ALA A 96 1.30 0.09 11.53
N ILE A 97 0.72 -0.24 10.38
CA ILE A 97 -0.66 -0.73 10.29
C ILE A 97 -0.82 -2.03 11.10
N TRP A 98 0.14 -2.95 11.00
CA TRP A 98 0.07 -4.22 11.74
C TRP A 98 0.23 -4.04 13.24
N ALA A 99 0.90 -2.98 13.68
CA ALA A 99 1.07 -2.65 15.10
C ALA A 99 -0.22 -2.14 15.77
N ILE A 100 -1.19 -1.65 15.01
CA ILE A 100 -2.49 -1.23 15.56
C ILE A 100 -3.11 -2.41 16.32
N PRO A 101 -3.55 -2.27 17.59
CA PRO A 101 -4.17 -3.36 18.32
C PRO A 101 -5.43 -3.88 17.63
N SER A 102 -5.62 -5.22 17.67
CA SER A 102 -6.79 -5.87 17.05
C SER A 102 -7.98 -5.91 18.02
N PRO A 103 -9.20 -5.74 17.53
CA PRO A 103 -9.57 -5.25 16.20
C PRO A 103 -9.44 -3.72 16.11
N PHE A 104 -9.14 -3.18 14.94
CA PHE A 104 -8.97 -1.73 14.73
C PHE A 104 -10.18 -0.93 15.19
N ARG A 105 -11.38 -1.40 14.90
CA ARG A 105 -12.62 -0.73 15.31
C ARG A 105 -12.73 -0.44 16.83
N ASN A 106 -12.02 -1.17 17.67
CA ASN A 106 -11.97 -0.96 19.12
C ASN A 106 -10.77 -0.13 19.56
N ASN A 107 -9.87 0.21 18.62
CA ASN A 107 -8.59 0.86 18.84
C ASN A 107 -8.37 2.03 17.87
N ILE A 108 -9.46 2.66 17.41
CA ILE A 108 -9.45 3.74 16.41
C ILE A 108 -8.55 4.90 16.84
N ASN A 109 -8.55 5.26 18.14
CA ASN A 109 -7.76 6.36 18.69
C ASN A 109 -6.45 5.93 19.33
N SER A 110 -5.95 4.73 18.99
CA SER A 110 -4.69 4.25 19.56
C SER A 110 -3.48 5.07 19.02
N PRO A 111 -2.39 5.20 19.78
CA PRO A 111 -1.16 5.82 19.31
C PRO A 111 -0.61 5.14 18.04
N GLU A 112 -0.81 3.83 17.91
CA GLU A 112 -0.40 3.04 16.74
C GLU A 112 -1.21 3.42 15.49
N ALA A 113 -2.49 3.80 15.63
CA ALA A 113 -3.29 4.31 14.51
C ALA A 113 -2.71 5.64 14.00
N VAL A 114 -2.30 6.54 14.89
CA VAL A 114 -1.60 7.78 14.51
C VAL A 114 -0.29 7.49 13.81
N SER A 115 0.52 6.58 14.34
CA SER A 115 1.79 6.17 13.72
C SER A 115 1.59 5.55 12.33
N ALA A 116 0.50 4.80 12.13
CA ALA A 116 0.16 4.22 10.83
C ALA A 116 -0.24 5.31 9.80
N MET A 117 -1.01 6.32 10.21
CA MET A 117 -1.32 7.47 9.34
C MET A 117 -0.05 8.22 8.92
N GLU A 118 0.88 8.47 9.86
CA GLU A 118 2.16 9.14 9.58
C GLU A 118 3.04 8.33 8.64
N ALA A 119 3.11 7.02 8.83
CA ALA A 119 3.87 6.12 7.96
C ALA A 119 3.29 6.06 6.54
N CYS A 120 1.96 6.03 6.39
CA CYS A 120 1.30 6.10 5.08
C CYS A 120 1.54 7.45 4.40
N ALA A 121 1.49 8.56 5.13
CA ALA A 121 1.80 9.89 4.59
C ALA A 121 3.27 9.99 4.15
N THR A 122 4.20 9.39 4.89
CA THR A 122 5.61 9.29 4.51
C THR A 122 5.79 8.50 3.22
N LEU A 123 5.14 7.35 3.11
CA LEU A 123 5.16 6.52 1.89
C LEU A 123 4.59 7.31 0.70
N GLU A 124 3.43 7.95 0.86
CA GLU A 124 2.85 8.81 -0.17
C GLU A 124 3.84 9.87 -0.66
N GLY A 125 4.49 10.58 0.27
CA GLY A 125 5.47 11.63 -0.03
C GLY A 125 6.66 11.12 -0.85
N VAL A 126 7.23 9.97 -0.47
CA VAL A 126 8.34 9.34 -1.21
C VAL A 126 7.90 8.92 -2.61
N LEU A 127 6.72 8.30 -2.75
CA LEU A 127 6.19 7.85 -4.05
C LEU A 127 5.90 9.02 -4.98
N LYS A 128 5.22 10.05 -4.48
CA LYS A 128 4.78 11.23 -5.24
C LYS A 128 5.92 12.17 -5.62
N GLY A 129 6.93 12.28 -4.76
CA GLY A 129 8.07 13.18 -4.92
C GLY A 129 9.25 12.50 -5.60
N SER A 130 10.16 11.97 -4.78
CA SER A 130 11.46 11.47 -5.21
C SER A 130 11.37 10.32 -6.22
N LEU A 131 10.46 9.36 -5.98
CA LEU A 131 10.32 8.21 -6.87
C LEU A 131 9.77 8.63 -8.23
N LYS A 132 8.71 9.42 -8.29
CA LYS A 132 8.12 9.88 -9.55
C LYS A 132 9.15 10.64 -10.38
N SER A 133 9.88 11.58 -9.78
CA SER A 133 10.94 12.33 -10.45
C SER A 133 12.08 11.43 -10.96
N CYS A 134 12.46 10.40 -10.19
CA CYS A 134 13.48 9.45 -10.62
C CYS A 134 13.03 8.65 -11.85
N ILE A 135 11.78 8.17 -11.87
CA ILE A 135 11.21 7.38 -12.96
C ILE A 135 11.18 8.17 -14.28
N GLU A 136 10.88 9.46 -14.23
CA GLU A 136 10.90 10.33 -15.42
C GLU A 136 12.26 10.36 -16.11
N GLY A 137 13.35 10.10 -15.39
CA GLY A 137 14.72 10.02 -15.92
C GLY A 137 15.14 8.62 -16.39
N ILE A 138 14.36 7.58 -16.16
CA ILE A 138 14.70 6.21 -16.57
C ILE A 138 14.37 6.00 -18.05
N ASP A 139 15.24 5.25 -18.76
CA ASP A 139 15.02 4.89 -20.15
C ASP A 139 13.66 4.20 -20.37
N LYS A 140 12.92 4.68 -21.39
CA LYS A 140 11.57 4.19 -21.68
C LYS A 140 11.53 2.72 -22.08
N THR A 141 12.61 2.20 -22.66
CA THR A 141 12.72 0.79 -23.04
C THR A 141 12.79 -0.08 -21.76
N VAL A 142 13.57 0.34 -20.78
CA VAL A 142 13.64 -0.32 -19.47
C VAL A 142 12.27 -0.29 -18.78
N LEU A 143 11.60 0.86 -18.76
CA LEU A 143 10.27 0.98 -18.19
C LEU A 143 9.22 0.12 -18.90
N ALA A 144 9.31 -0.04 -20.22
CA ALA A 144 8.40 -0.92 -20.96
C ALA A 144 8.54 -2.38 -20.53
N GLU A 145 9.76 -2.89 -20.34
CA GLU A 145 10.00 -4.24 -19.82
C GLU A 145 9.49 -4.41 -18.38
N VAL A 146 9.69 -3.40 -17.53
CA VAL A 146 9.16 -3.39 -16.16
C VAL A 146 7.63 -3.47 -16.16
N VAL A 147 6.96 -2.65 -16.99
CA VAL A 147 5.49 -2.64 -17.12
C VAL A 147 4.99 -3.99 -17.64
N LYS A 148 5.66 -4.54 -18.67
CA LYS A 148 5.30 -5.86 -19.20
C LYS A 148 5.39 -6.94 -18.12
N ASN A 149 6.49 -7.00 -17.37
CA ASN A 149 6.65 -7.95 -16.27
C ASN A 149 5.54 -7.76 -15.20
N TYR A 150 5.23 -6.53 -14.82
CA TYR A 150 4.17 -6.24 -13.86
C TYR A 150 2.81 -6.77 -14.33
N VAL A 151 2.48 -6.54 -15.60
CA VAL A 151 1.22 -7.04 -16.18
C VAL A 151 1.20 -8.57 -16.17
N ASP A 152 2.25 -9.22 -16.65
CA ASP A 152 2.30 -10.68 -16.81
C ASP A 152 2.36 -11.44 -15.49
N VAL A 153 3.07 -10.91 -14.48
CA VAL A 153 3.38 -11.62 -13.23
C VAL A 153 2.47 -11.21 -12.08
N VAL A 154 1.97 -9.97 -12.09
CA VAL A 154 1.15 -9.43 -10.99
C VAL A 154 -0.30 -9.28 -11.42
N VAL A 155 -0.58 -8.50 -12.47
CA VAL A 155 -1.96 -8.10 -12.82
C VAL A 155 -2.76 -9.28 -13.37
N LEU A 156 -2.28 -9.95 -14.40
CA LEU A 156 -3.02 -11.05 -15.04
C LEU A 156 -3.25 -12.24 -14.11
N PRO A 157 -2.27 -12.72 -13.33
CA PRO A 157 -2.51 -13.78 -12.36
C PRO A 157 -3.51 -13.38 -11.27
N THR A 158 -3.42 -12.15 -10.76
CA THR A 158 -4.37 -11.64 -9.75
C THR A 158 -5.80 -11.61 -10.30
N TYR A 159 -5.97 -11.13 -11.53
CA TYR A 159 -7.27 -11.14 -12.20
C TYR A 159 -7.82 -12.56 -12.40
N SER A 160 -6.97 -13.51 -12.78
CA SER A 160 -7.35 -14.91 -12.97
C SER A 160 -7.79 -15.56 -11.66
N ASP A 161 -7.07 -15.28 -10.56
CA ASP A 161 -7.41 -15.80 -9.23
C ASP A 161 -8.75 -15.24 -8.73
N LEU A 162 -8.99 -13.94 -8.92
CA LEU A 162 -10.28 -13.30 -8.58
C LEU A 162 -11.44 -13.89 -9.38
N LYS A 163 -11.23 -14.14 -10.68
CA LYS A 163 -12.24 -14.74 -11.53
C LYS A 163 -12.55 -16.18 -11.11
N ALA A 164 -11.54 -16.97 -10.77
CA ALA A 164 -11.70 -18.33 -10.27
C ALA A 164 -12.43 -18.38 -8.92
N GLY A 165 -12.08 -17.47 -8.00
CA GLY A 165 -12.75 -17.31 -6.71
C GLY A 165 -14.23 -16.97 -6.85
N ASN A 166 -14.57 -16.04 -7.74
CA ASN A 166 -15.97 -15.69 -8.01
C ASN A 166 -16.76 -16.83 -8.65
N GLN A 167 -16.14 -17.69 -9.46
CA GLN A 167 -16.81 -18.86 -10.04
C GLN A 167 -17.06 -19.97 -9.01
N ALA A 168 -16.27 -20.02 -7.93
CA ALA A 168 -16.47 -21.00 -6.85
C ALA A 168 -17.56 -20.60 -5.85
N LEU A 169 -18.06 -19.36 -5.92
CA LEU A 169 -19.11 -18.84 -5.06
C LEU A 169 -20.54 -18.96 -5.68
N PHE A 170 -20.66 -19.40 -6.92
CA PHE A 170 -21.88 -19.68 -7.66
C PHE A 170 -21.94 -21.14 -8.13
#